data_8f6e3ad6123a4d68fb92769c7c4fbe2c
#
_entry.id   8f6e3ad6123a4d68fb92769c7c4fbe2c
#
_cell.length_a   1.000
_cell.length_b   1.000
_cell.length_c   1.000
_cell.angle_alpha   90.00
_cell.angle_beta   90.00
_cell.angle_gamma   90.00
#
_symmetry.space_group_name_H-M   'P 1'
#
loop_
_entity.id
_entity.type
_entity.pdbx_description
1 polymer ?
#
loop_
_entity_poly.entity_id
_entity_poly.type
_entity_poly.pdbx_seq_one_letter_code
_entity_poly.pdbx_strand_id
1 'polypeptide(L)'
;MKHLYVVLISLILFNSVLGQTHVPILERKISITATNEKISSILNRIGQLGGFSFSYNSAIISQEESVSLNITNKSIREVLNEIFKDNMNFKEKGNYLIITKATAPLSKNNIVVVVLNGYVEDGKTGEKIADASVYEKSSLTSTITDQYGHFNLKLDKKSDSVTISVSKKNYRDTLVSITASDNQYFKISMLAVIDSVVDIEQTETIDTTIVDSNDLVFPYEDEPNVQNIHDTLYQLVQVSILPFIGTNERLSGNVINDYSLNLFGGYSLGTRQIELGFFVNMDRGDVSWLQVAGFGNLVGRNVYGIQAAGFANVNGGETKAVQLAGFANTNLGESRGVQVAGFANTNLKSMNGVQVAGFSNVTIGNSRGAQIAGLSNVQVGDYRGSQIAGLTNIATEKISGSQISVLFNHGRRVQGTQIGLINYADTLGGVPIGLLSIVKSGYHKIELSADEVFYTNLAFRSGVRKFHTMLMAGFKPQQSLNPSDTSVWTFGYGLGTARKLTRWLYLDLDLSSQHVNKGSFTNALSLLNKAYVCLDFQVAKKFSIATGITLNGFLTRTTYSEYPELFTDYTPRIIYDENLNHDINLKMWWGAKVALRFL
;
A
#
# COMPACT_ATOMS: atom_id res chain seq x y z
N MET A 1 4.62 -7.63 -29.21
CA MET A 1 3.51 -8.55 -29.49
C MET A 1 3.86 -9.73 -30.41
N LYS A 2 4.86 -9.68 -31.29
CA LYS A 2 5.24 -10.82 -32.15
C LYS A 2 5.96 -11.98 -31.42
N HIS A 3 6.60 -11.75 -30.30
CA HIS A 3 7.33 -12.80 -29.54
C HIS A 3 6.44 -13.58 -28.56
N LEU A 4 5.25 -13.07 -28.21
CA LEU A 4 4.33 -13.75 -27.31
C LEU A 4 3.53 -14.87 -28.03
N TYR A 5 3.29 -14.72 -29.33
CA TYR A 5 2.61 -15.74 -30.15
C TYR A 5 3.50 -16.95 -30.45
N VAL A 6 4.82 -16.77 -30.52
CA VAL A 6 5.77 -17.89 -30.78
C VAL A 6 5.89 -18.79 -29.54
N VAL A 7 5.84 -18.24 -28.34
CA VAL A 7 5.86 -19.03 -27.09
C VAL A 7 4.54 -19.79 -26.86
N LEU A 8 3.41 -19.22 -27.26
CA LEU A 8 2.11 -19.90 -27.14
C LEU A 8 1.94 -21.04 -28.16
N ILE A 9 2.52 -20.89 -29.36
CA ILE A 9 2.46 -21.93 -30.39
C ILE A 9 3.46 -23.06 -30.10
N SER A 10 4.59 -22.78 -29.47
CA SER A 10 5.54 -23.83 -29.06
C SER A 10 5.03 -24.67 -27.87
N LEU A 11 4.12 -24.14 -27.02
CA LEU A 11 3.47 -24.91 -25.95
C LEU A 11 2.34 -25.83 -26.44
N ILE A 12 1.78 -25.58 -27.63
CA ILE A 12 0.70 -26.40 -28.22
C ILE A 12 1.26 -27.54 -29.06
N LEU A 13 2.51 -27.44 -29.54
CA LEU A 13 3.10 -28.47 -30.40
C LEU A 13 3.90 -29.55 -29.65
N PHE A 14 3.97 -29.54 -28.33
CA PHE A 14 4.71 -30.54 -27.54
C PHE A 14 3.84 -31.65 -26.92
N ASN A 15 2.56 -31.75 -27.29
CA ASN A 15 1.65 -32.79 -26.80
C ASN A 15 1.21 -33.82 -27.85
N SER A 16 2.08 -34.18 -28.79
CA SER A 16 1.86 -35.35 -29.61
C SER A 16 3.03 -36.35 -29.43
N VAL A 17 3.14 -36.90 -28.22
CA VAL A 17 3.89 -38.13 -28.00
C VAL A 17 2.90 -39.29 -28.06
N LEU A 18 3.10 -40.12 -29.02
CA LEU A 18 2.45 -41.41 -29.29
C LEU A 18 2.10 -42.16 -28.00
N GLY A 19 0.80 -42.21 -27.66
CA GLY A 19 0.28 -43.08 -26.64
C GLY A 19 0.46 -44.53 -27.03
N GLN A 20 1.43 -45.19 -26.44
CA GLN A 20 1.32 -46.65 -26.29
C GLN A 20 0.08 -46.87 -25.45
N THR A 21 -0.86 -47.65 -25.93
CA THR A 21 -2.04 -48.12 -25.20
C THR A 21 -1.60 -49.02 -24.07
N HIS A 22 -1.24 -48.40 -22.95
CA HIS A 22 -0.87 -49.12 -21.73
C HIS A 22 -2.17 -49.63 -21.11
N VAL A 23 -2.41 -50.95 -21.21
CA VAL A 23 -3.55 -51.56 -20.50
C VAL A 23 -3.39 -51.25 -19.00
N PRO A 24 -4.39 -50.60 -18.35
CA PRO A 24 -4.36 -50.33 -16.93
C PRO A 24 -4.05 -51.59 -16.12
N ILE A 25 -3.32 -51.49 -15.02
CA ILE A 25 -2.89 -52.64 -14.20
C ILE A 25 -4.11 -53.48 -13.76
N LEU A 26 -5.17 -52.79 -13.31
CA LEU A 26 -6.39 -53.47 -12.80
C LEU A 26 -7.18 -54.19 -13.89
N GLU A 27 -7.03 -53.86 -15.16
CA GLU A 27 -7.70 -54.48 -16.30
C GLU A 27 -6.87 -55.62 -16.94
N ARG A 28 -5.61 -55.84 -16.52
CA ARG A 28 -4.78 -56.95 -17.00
C ARG A 28 -5.36 -58.26 -16.51
N LYS A 29 -5.47 -59.22 -17.42
CA LYS A 29 -6.02 -60.54 -17.09
C LYS A 29 -4.92 -61.50 -16.66
N ILE A 30 -5.16 -62.20 -15.58
CA ILE A 30 -4.24 -63.22 -15.02
C ILE A 30 -4.99 -64.53 -14.69
N SER A 31 -4.22 -65.59 -14.60
CA SER A 31 -4.70 -66.87 -14.08
C SER A 31 -3.83 -67.24 -12.90
N ILE A 32 -4.43 -67.59 -11.75
CA ILE A 32 -3.74 -67.90 -10.54
C ILE A 32 -4.49 -69.00 -9.74
N THR A 33 -3.76 -70.02 -9.29
CA THR A 33 -4.26 -71.04 -8.41
C THR A 33 -3.44 -71.01 -7.14
N ALA A 34 -4.09 -71.00 -5.98
CA ALA A 34 -3.49 -71.06 -4.65
C ALA A 34 -4.34 -71.91 -3.72
N THR A 35 -3.68 -72.73 -2.89
CA THR A 35 -4.36 -73.58 -1.91
C THR A 35 -3.79 -73.30 -0.53
N ASN A 36 -4.60 -72.66 0.33
CA ASN A 36 -4.20 -72.27 1.70
C ASN A 36 -2.86 -71.50 1.75
N GLU A 37 -2.69 -70.58 0.81
CA GLU A 37 -1.46 -69.74 0.68
C GLU A 37 -1.68 -68.39 1.34
N LYS A 38 -0.61 -67.84 1.99
CA LYS A 38 -0.66 -66.53 2.64
C LYS A 38 -0.95 -65.41 1.63
N ILE A 39 -1.81 -64.46 1.99
CA ILE A 39 -2.18 -63.34 1.12
C ILE A 39 -0.97 -62.58 0.62
N SER A 40 0.07 -62.35 1.45
CA SER A 40 1.30 -61.64 1.05
C SER A 40 2.06 -62.39 -0.09
N SER A 41 2.07 -63.72 -0.08
CA SER A 41 2.68 -64.54 -1.11
C SER A 41 1.88 -64.46 -2.42
N ILE A 42 0.53 -64.55 -2.30
CA ILE A 42 -0.39 -64.40 -3.46
C ILE A 42 -0.26 -63.04 -4.11
N LEU A 43 -0.19 -61.94 -3.34
CA LEU A 43 0.04 -60.60 -3.87
C LEU A 43 1.34 -60.48 -4.64
N ASN A 44 2.44 -61.02 -4.10
CA ASN A 44 3.73 -61.03 -4.80
C ASN A 44 3.62 -61.74 -6.16
N ARG A 45 2.93 -62.89 -6.22
CA ARG A 45 2.70 -63.65 -7.47
C ARG A 45 1.83 -62.87 -8.45
N ILE A 46 0.75 -62.23 -7.98
CA ILE A 46 -0.09 -61.34 -8.80
C ILE A 46 0.73 -60.20 -9.39
N GLY A 47 1.59 -59.58 -8.57
CA GLY A 47 2.48 -58.52 -9.02
C GLY A 47 3.45 -58.97 -10.12
N GLN A 48 4.05 -60.17 -9.95
CA GLN A 48 4.90 -60.79 -10.97
C GLN A 48 4.17 -61.11 -12.27
N LEU A 49 2.99 -61.73 -12.17
CA LEU A 49 2.17 -62.07 -13.33
C LEU A 49 1.61 -60.84 -14.06
N GLY A 50 1.27 -59.81 -13.31
CA GLY A 50 0.73 -58.54 -13.86
C GLY A 50 1.80 -57.52 -14.28
N GLY A 51 3.08 -57.73 -13.90
CA GLY A 51 4.20 -56.82 -14.22
C GLY A 51 4.14 -55.50 -13.47
N PHE A 52 3.81 -55.49 -12.15
CA PHE A 52 3.73 -54.30 -11.29
C PHE A 52 4.04 -54.67 -9.84
N SER A 53 4.15 -53.65 -8.96
CA SER A 53 4.40 -53.83 -7.53
C SER A 53 3.22 -53.34 -6.69
N PHE A 54 2.90 -54.04 -5.60
CA PHE A 54 1.93 -53.55 -4.62
C PHE A 54 2.57 -52.61 -3.62
N SER A 55 1.79 -51.60 -3.22
CA SER A 55 2.11 -50.69 -2.12
C SER A 55 0.94 -50.66 -1.13
N TYR A 56 1.20 -51.14 0.10
CA TYR A 56 0.17 -51.15 1.15
C TYR A 56 0.80 -50.99 2.53
N ASN A 57 0.02 -50.52 3.50
CA ASN A 57 0.43 -50.55 4.91
C ASN A 57 0.25 -51.96 5.47
N SER A 58 1.30 -52.55 6.03
CA SER A 58 1.28 -53.89 6.62
C SER A 58 0.28 -54.08 7.77
N ALA A 59 -0.19 -52.98 8.37
CA ALA A 59 -1.24 -53.02 9.40
C ALA A 59 -2.65 -53.29 8.86
N ILE A 60 -2.90 -53.12 7.54
CA ILE A 60 -4.24 -53.30 6.92
C ILE A 60 -4.43 -54.67 6.27
N ILE A 61 -3.33 -55.43 6.07
CA ILE A 61 -3.36 -56.78 5.50
C ILE A 61 -2.72 -57.71 6.51
N SER A 62 -3.50 -58.64 7.07
CA SER A 62 -3.00 -59.64 8.01
C SER A 62 -2.00 -60.59 7.32
N GLN A 63 -0.78 -60.64 7.84
CA GLN A 63 0.30 -61.51 7.29
C GLN A 63 0.05 -62.97 7.50
N GLU A 64 -0.82 -63.36 8.42
CA GLU A 64 -1.15 -64.74 8.77
C GLU A 64 -2.40 -65.27 8.05
N GLU A 65 -3.15 -64.41 7.37
CA GLU A 65 -4.39 -64.83 6.68
C GLU A 65 -4.04 -65.55 5.37
N SER A 66 -4.64 -66.76 5.21
CA SER A 66 -4.47 -67.60 4.03
C SER A 66 -5.74 -67.71 3.23
N VAL A 67 -5.59 -67.77 1.92
CA VAL A 67 -6.74 -67.85 0.97
C VAL A 67 -6.49 -68.97 -0.04
N SER A 68 -7.56 -69.61 -0.46
CA SER A 68 -7.55 -70.55 -1.57
C SER A 68 -8.27 -69.95 -2.75
N LEU A 69 -7.62 -69.92 -3.91
CA LEU A 69 -8.12 -69.31 -5.14
C LEU A 69 -7.94 -70.31 -6.32
N ASN A 70 -8.92 -70.31 -7.22
CA ASN A 70 -8.79 -71.00 -8.49
C ASN A 70 -9.40 -70.12 -9.59
N ILE A 71 -8.59 -69.26 -10.16
CA ILE A 71 -9.01 -68.19 -11.06
C ILE A 71 -8.32 -68.33 -12.40
N THR A 72 -9.10 -68.34 -13.47
CA THR A 72 -8.62 -68.41 -14.85
C THR A 72 -9.11 -67.23 -15.65
N ASN A 73 -8.15 -66.47 -16.25
CA ASN A 73 -8.40 -65.38 -17.19
C ASN A 73 -9.29 -64.26 -16.65
N LYS A 74 -9.19 -63.88 -15.37
CA LYS A 74 -9.91 -62.76 -14.76
C LYS A 74 -9.01 -61.53 -14.64
N SER A 75 -9.63 -60.35 -14.62
CA SER A 75 -8.91 -59.07 -14.39
C SER A 75 -8.32 -59.03 -12.98
N ILE A 76 -7.19 -58.32 -12.83
CA ILE A 76 -6.55 -58.16 -11.50
C ILE A 76 -7.56 -57.55 -10.50
N ARG A 77 -8.43 -56.66 -10.93
CA ARG A 77 -9.51 -56.09 -10.12
C ARG A 77 -10.43 -57.22 -9.56
N GLU A 78 -10.90 -58.09 -10.41
CA GLU A 78 -11.77 -59.20 -9.98
C GLU A 78 -11.05 -60.15 -9.02
N VAL A 79 -9.78 -60.45 -9.30
CA VAL A 79 -8.95 -61.30 -8.41
C VAL A 79 -8.78 -60.67 -7.04
N LEU A 80 -8.48 -59.36 -6.97
CA LEU A 80 -8.32 -58.68 -5.71
C LEU A 80 -9.62 -58.53 -4.93
N ASN A 81 -10.76 -58.29 -5.63
CA ASN A 81 -12.08 -58.27 -4.97
C ASN A 81 -12.44 -59.65 -4.37
N GLU A 82 -12.06 -60.74 -5.01
CA GLU A 82 -12.28 -62.08 -4.49
C GLU A 82 -11.42 -62.36 -3.24
N ILE A 83 -10.19 -61.88 -3.21
CA ILE A 83 -9.30 -61.95 -2.03
C ILE A 83 -9.83 -61.13 -0.86
N PHE A 84 -10.20 -59.87 -1.12
CA PHE A 84 -10.49 -58.87 -0.08
C PHE A 84 -11.99 -58.65 0.17
N LYS A 85 -12.88 -59.31 -0.55
CA LYS A 85 -14.34 -59.24 -0.41
C LYS A 85 -14.87 -57.80 -0.38
N ASP A 86 -14.39 -56.94 -1.31
CA ASP A 86 -14.74 -55.53 -1.47
C ASP A 86 -14.41 -54.62 -0.26
N ASN A 87 -13.58 -55.08 0.68
CA ASN A 87 -13.16 -54.31 1.86
C ASN A 87 -11.95 -53.37 1.59
N MET A 88 -11.42 -53.39 0.39
CA MET A 88 -10.24 -52.62 0.01
C MET A 88 -10.48 -51.79 -1.27
N ASN A 89 -9.83 -50.61 -1.30
CA ASN A 89 -9.77 -49.78 -2.48
C ASN A 89 -8.44 -49.93 -3.19
N PHE A 90 -8.43 -49.92 -4.52
CA PHE A 90 -7.27 -50.11 -5.36
C PHE A 90 -7.05 -48.85 -6.23
N LYS A 91 -5.85 -48.28 -6.16
CA LYS A 91 -5.48 -47.10 -6.94
C LYS A 91 -4.14 -47.31 -7.66
N GLU A 92 -4.13 -47.09 -8.96
CA GLU A 92 -2.94 -47.18 -9.78
C GLU A 92 -2.12 -45.88 -9.70
N LYS A 93 -0.80 -46.00 -9.55
CA LYS A 93 0.15 -44.88 -9.63
C LYS A 93 1.46 -45.35 -10.27
N GLY A 94 1.62 -45.05 -11.56
CA GLY A 94 2.74 -45.55 -12.34
C GLY A 94 2.75 -47.10 -12.39
N ASN A 95 3.84 -47.75 -12.00
CA ASN A 95 3.94 -49.21 -11.94
C ASN A 95 3.59 -49.80 -10.56
N TYR A 96 2.85 -49.03 -9.73
CA TYR A 96 2.43 -49.44 -8.42
C TYR A 96 0.90 -49.52 -8.31
N LEU A 97 0.42 -50.57 -7.61
CA LEU A 97 -0.99 -50.68 -7.21
C LEU A 97 -1.07 -50.50 -5.69
N ILE A 98 -1.68 -49.36 -5.30
CA ILE A 98 -1.84 -48.97 -3.90
C ILE A 98 -3.11 -49.60 -3.34
N ILE A 99 -2.99 -50.35 -2.25
CA ILE A 99 -4.15 -50.94 -1.53
C ILE A 99 -4.40 -50.08 -0.28
N THR A 100 -5.62 -49.59 -0.12
CA THR A 100 -6.11 -48.90 1.07
C THR A 100 -7.36 -49.57 1.60
N LYS A 101 -7.58 -49.48 2.92
CA LYS A 101 -8.83 -50.00 3.50
C LYS A 101 -10.00 -49.23 2.88
N ALA A 102 -11.03 -49.95 2.39
CA ALA A 102 -12.25 -49.28 2.00
C ALA A 102 -12.81 -48.56 3.23
N THR A 103 -12.77 -47.26 3.25
CA THR A 103 -13.64 -46.52 4.14
C THR A 103 -15.03 -46.96 3.83
N ALA A 104 -15.79 -47.37 4.86
CA ALA A 104 -17.22 -47.70 4.68
C ALA A 104 -17.81 -46.66 3.75
N PRO A 105 -18.56 -47.02 2.70
CA PRO A 105 -19.14 -46.03 1.82
C PRO A 105 -19.78 -45.01 2.75
N LEU A 106 -19.33 -43.76 2.70
CA LEU A 106 -20.12 -42.65 3.20
C LEU A 106 -21.49 -42.95 2.59
N SER A 107 -22.43 -43.35 3.45
CA SER A 107 -23.80 -43.59 3.07
C SER A 107 -24.08 -42.55 1.98
N LYS A 108 -24.40 -42.95 0.76
CA LYS A 108 -25.12 -42.08 -0.16
C LYS A 108 -26.32 -41.66 0.66
N ASN A 109 -26.19 -40.59 1.44
CA ASN A 109 -27.35 -39.88 1.89
C ASN A 109 -28.07 -39.60 0.58
N ASN A 110 -29.14 -40.29 0.34
CA ASN A 110 -30.11 -39.90 -0.64
C ASN A 110 -30.49 -38.50 -0.19
N ILE A 111 -29.82 -37.47 -0.75
CA ILE A 111 -30.16 -36.08 -0.51
C ILE A 111 -31.55 -35.97 -1.12
N VAL A 112 -32.55 -36.02 -0.28
CA VAL A 112 -33.93 -35.76 -0.71
C VAL A 112 -34.00 -34.26 -0.92
N VAL A 113 -34.01 -33.85 -2.18
CA VAL A 113 -34.19 -32.44 -2.54
C VAL A 113 -35.67 -32.12 -2.42
N VAL A 114 -36.02 -31.22 -1.54
CA VAL A 114 -37.37 -30.65 -1.41
C VAL A 114 -37.45 -29.39 -2.25
N VAL A 115 -38.44 -29.30 -3.11
CA VAL A 115 -38.70 -28.14 -3.95
C VAL A 115 -39.86 -27.35 -3.36
N LEU A 116 -39.59 -26.15 -2.89
CA LEU A 116 -40.58 -25.21 -2.39
C LEU A 116 -40.95 -24.24 -3.51
N ASN A 117 -42.21 -24.24 -3.90
CA ASN A 117 -42.76 -23.37 -4.92
C ASN A 117 -43.82 -22.45 -4.31
N GLY A 118 -43.92 -21.24 -4.81
CA GLY A 118 -44.91 -20.32 -4.32
C GLY A 118 -44.85 -18.96 -4.97
N TYR A 119 -45.57 -18.03 -4.40
CA TYR A 119 -45.46 -16.62 -4.78
C TYR A 119 -45.51 -15.70 -3.54
N VAL A 120 -44.90 -14.55 -3.71
CA VAL A 120 -44.85 -13.48 -2.71
C VAL A 120 -45.78 -12.35 -3.18
N GLU A 121 -46.60 -11.83 -2.26
CA GLU A 121 -47.53 -10.74 -2.55
C GLU A 121 -47.56 -9.71 -1.41
N ASP A 122 -47.97 -8.51 -1.71
CA ASP A 122 -48.28 -7.48 -0.71
C ASP A 122 -49.56 -7.88 0.06
N GLY A 123 -49.45 -7.93 1.36
CA GLY A 123 -50.54 -8.38 2.24
C GLY A 123 -51.73 -7.43 2.30
N LYS A 124 -51.60 -6.18 1.86
CA LYS A 124 -52.67 -5.18 1.81
C LYS A 124 -53.29 -5.07 0.44
N THR A 125 -52.48 -5.00 -0.61
CA THR A 125 -52.96 -4.77 -1.98
C THR A 125 -53.21 -6.07 -2.74
N GLY A 126 -52.57 -7.17 -2.36
CA GLY A 126 -52.56 -8.44 -3.07
C GLY A 126 -51.69 -8.43 -4.32
N GLU A 127 -50.97 -7.35 -4.61
CA GLU A 127 -50.06 -7.24 -5.73
C GLU A 127 -48.87 -8.19 -5.57
N LYS A 128 -48.41 -8.73 -6.70
CA LYS A 128 -47.25 -9.65 -6.70
C LYS A 128 -45.95 -8.88 -6.56
N ILE A 129 -45.06 -9.39 -5.70
CA ILE A 129 -43.76 -8.74 -5.40
C ILE A 129 -42.67 -9.44 -6.20
N ALA A 130 -42.14 -8.72 -7.20
CA ALA A 130 -40.96 -9.13 -7.95
C ALA A 130 -39.67 -8.87 -7.20
N ASP A 131 -38.61 -9.60 -7.55
CA ASP A 131 -37.24 -9.45 -6.98
C ASP A 131 -37.20 -9.53 -5.45
N ALA A 132 -38.11 -10.23 -4.80
CA ALA A 132 -38.02 -10.53 -3.38
C ALA A 132 -37.04 -11.70 -3.16
N SER A 133 -36.20 -11.58 -2.15
CA SER A 133 -35.23 -12.62 -1.76
C SER A 133 -35.93 -13.66 -0.89
N VAL A 134 -35.90 -14.93 -1.31
CA VAL A 134 -36.42 -16.09 -0.55
C VAL A 134 -35.23 -16.99 -0.24
N TYR A 135 -34.91 -17.19 1.05
CA TYR A 135 -33.67 -17.87 1.43
C TYR A 135 -33.79 -18.69 2.72
N GLU A 136 -32.93 -19.68 2.86
CA GLU A 136 -32.75 -20.47 4.08
C GLU A 136 -31.35 -20.15 4.66
N LYS A 137 -31.33 -19.70 5.94
CA LYS A 137 -30.11 -19.15 6.56
C LYS A 137 -29.02 -20.18 6.84
N SER A 138 -29.38 -21.43 7.14
CA SER A 138 -28.40 -22.44 7.55
C SER A 138 -27.67 -23.08 6.38
N SER A 139 -28.37 -23.28 5.26
CA SER A 139 -27.81 -23.83 4.02
C SER A 139 -27.31 -22.77 3.05
N LEU A 140 -27.61 -21.49 3.30
CA LEU A 140 -27.37 -20.36 2.41
C LEU A 140 -28.00 -20.52 1.02
N THR A 141 -29.02 -21.33 0.91
CA THR A 141 -29.75 -21.52 -0.35
C THR A 141 -30.73 -20.38 -0.53
N SER A 142 -30.74 -19.77 -1.71
CA SER A 142 -31.61 -18.64 -2.01
C SER A 142 -32.14 -18.68 -3.42
N THR A 143 -33.28 -17.99 -3.62
CA THR A 143 -33.87 -17.68 -4.92
C THR A 143 -34.50 -16.29 -4.87
N ILE A 144 -34.81 -15.73 -6.02
CA ILE A 144 -35.44 -14.41 -6.16
C ILE A 144 -36.76 -14.61 -6.89
N THR A 145 -37.82 -13.91 -6.48
CA THR A 145 -39.10 -13.94 -7.15
C THR A 145 -39.01 -13.31 -8.54
N ASP A 146 -39.70 -13.93 -9.50
CA ASP A 146 -39.83 -13.40 -10.87
C ASP A 146 -40.80 -12.20 -10.94
N GLN A 147 -41.01 -11.65 -12.13
CA GLN A 147 -41.94 -10.53 -12.37
C GLN A 147 -43.39 -10.77 -11.93
N TYR A 148 -43.77 -12.02 -11.74
CA TYR A 148 -45.11 -12.43 -11.24
C TYR A 148 -45.06 -12.79 -9.76
N GLY A 149 -43.98 -12.51 -9.07
CA GLY A 149 -43.79 -12.85 -7.68
C GLY A 149 -43.54 -14.32 -7.39
N HIS A 150 -43.37 -15.18 -8.41
CA HIS A 150 -43.14 -16.61 -8.21
C HIS A 150 -41.71 -16.92 -7.80
N PHE A 151 -41.53 -17.89 -6.92
CA PHE A 151 -40.24 -18.43 -6.54
C PHE A 151 -40.20 -19.96 -6.62
N ASN A 152 -39.02 -20.50 -6.82
CA ASN A 152 -38.71 -21.92 -6.75
C ASN A 152 -37.40 -22.07 -5.94
N LEU A 153 -37.50 -22.61 -4.72
CA LEU A 153 -36.36 -22.80 -3.82
C LEU A 153 -36.13 -24.32 -3.65
N LYS A 154 -34.93 -24.77 -3.99
CA LYS A 154 -34.50 -26.17 -3.86
C LYS A 154 -33.67 -26.31 -2.59
N LEU A 155 -34.10 -27.12 -1.64
CA LEU A 155 -33.47 -27.36 -0.37
C LEU A 155 -33.05 -28.80 -0.21
N ASP A 156 -31.87 -29.03 0.35
CA ASP A 156 -31.44 -30.36 0.80
C ASP A 156 -32.18 -30.71 2.10
N LYS A 157 -32.98 -31.77 2.11
CA LYS A 157 -33.69 -32.20 3.32
C LYS A 157 -32.73 -32.67 4.39
N LYS A 158 -32.40 -31.79 5.34
CA LYS A 158 -31.60 -32.12 6.52
C LYS A 158 -32.41 -32.26 7.80
N SER A 159 -33.66 -31.76 7.82
CA SER A 159 -34.56 -31.79 8.98
C SER A 159 -36.01 -31.87 8.56
N ASP A 160 -36.91 -32.26 9.49
CA ASP A 160 -38.35 -32.37 9.23
C ASP A 160 -39.04 -31.00 9.15
N SER A 161 -38.41 -29.92 9.63
CA SER A 161 -38.91 -28.56 9.50
C SER A 161 -37.79 -27.63 9.04
N VAL A 162 -38.11 -26.69 8.15
CA VAL A 162 -37.20 -25.67 7.63
C VAL A 162 -37.86 -24.30 7.79
N THR A 163 -37.10 -23.31 8.22
CA THR A 163 -37.57 -21.92 8.27
C THR A 163 -36.96 -21.16 7.11
N ILE A 164 -37.80 -20.66 6.21
CA ILE A 164 -37.38 -19.75 5.14
C ILE A 164 -37.62 -18.30 5.55
N SER A 165 -36.73 -17.43 5.14
CA SER A 165 -36.85 -15.98 5.26
C SER A 165 -37.23 -15.40 3.90
N VAL A 166 -38.14 -14.42 3.90
CA VAL A 166 -38.50 -13.64 2.70
C VAL A 166 -38.25 -12.17 3.01
N SER A 167 -37.38 -11.56 2.24
CA SER A 167 -36.99 -10.16 2.43
C SER A 167 -37.15 -9.37 1.14
N LYS A 168 -37.60 -8.13 1.25
CA LYS A 168 -37.70 -7.17 0.16
C LYS A 168 -37.50 -5.75 0.70
N LYS A 169 -36.74 -4.94 0.00
CA LYS A 169 -36.55 -3.52 0.32
C LYS A 169 -37.91 -2.84 0.50
N ASN A 170 -38.08 -2.08 1.56
CA ASN A 170 -39.31 -1.41 1.98
C ASN A 170 -40.45 -2.32 2.44
N TYR A 171 -40.18 -3.60 2.69
CA TYR A 171 -41.13 -4.54 3.32
C TYR A 171 -40.55 -5.08 4.62
N ARG A 172 -41.40 -5.51 5.54
CA ARG A 172 -41.00 -6.24 6.74
C ARG A 172 -40.60 -7.66 6.39
N ASP A 173 -39.47 -8.12 6.89
CA ASP A 173 -39.03 -9.48 6.72
C ASP A 173 -40.08 -10.47 7.24
N THR A 174 -40.33 -11.51 6.49
CA THR A 174 -41.31 -12.53 6.81
C THR A 174 -40.63 -13.89 6.98
N LEU A 175 -40.87 -14.53 8.12
CA LEU A 175 -40.37 -15.87 8.42
C LEU A 175 -41.50 -16.88 8.23
N VAL A 176 -41.26 -17.97 7.48
CA VAL A 176 -42.20 -19.04 7.25
C VAL A 176 -41.58 -20.38 7.64
N SER A 177 -42.11 -21.01 8.69
CA SER A 177 -41.69 -22.36 9.08
C SER A 177 -42.52 -23.41 8.32
N ILE A 178 -41.83 -24.31 7.66
CA ILE A 178 -42.39 -25.28 6.72
C ILE A 178 -42.00 -26.68 7.18
N THR A 179 -42.95 -27.58 7.26
CA THR A 179 -42.65 -29.02 7.40
C THR A 179 -42.19 -29.54 6.04
N ALA A 180 -41.00 -30.11 5.98
CA ALA A 180 -40.37 -30.55 4.76
C ALA A 180 -41.11 -31.81 4.20
N SER A 181 -42.19 -31.59 3.52
CA SER A 181 -42.88 -32.61 2.69
C SER A 181 -42.75 -32.25 1.20
N ASP A 182 -42.78 -33.24 0.34
CA ASP A 182 -42.53 -33.06 -1.09
C ASP A 182 -43.51 -32.08 -1.74
N ASN A 183 -42.98 -31.17 -2.60
CA ASN A 183 -43.74 -30.33 -3.54
C ASN A 183 -44.89 -29.51 -2.95
N GLN A 184 -44.58 -28.65 -1.98
CA GLN A 184 -45.55 -27.72 -1.42
C GLN A 184 -45.57 -26.40 -2.22
N TYR A 185 -46.80 -25.83 -2.37
CA TYR A 185 -47.01 -24.52 -2.98
C TYR A 185 -47.45 -23.52 -1.93
N PHE A 186 -46.70 -22.41 -1.81
CA PHE A 186 -46.90 -21.43 -0.75
C PHE A 186 -47.39 -20.09 -1.29
N LYS A 187 -48.27 -19.46 -0.52
CA LYS A 187 -48.62 -18.07 -0.66
C LYS A 187 -48.02 -17.32 0.54
N ILE A 188 -47.09 -16.41 0.27
CA ILE A 188 -46.41 -15.62 1.28
C ILE A 188 -46.81 -14.15 1.14
N SER A 189 -47.39 -13.58 2.19
CA SER A 189 -47.83 -12.20 2.20
C SER A 189 -46.85 -11.37 3.02
N MET A 190 -46.30 -10.31 2.43
CA MET A 190 -45.40 -9.35 3.08
C MET A 190 -46.15 -8.05 3.39
N LEU A 191 -45.76 -7.37 4.43
CA LEU A 191 -46.29 -6.06 4.82
C LEU A 191 -45.31 -4.97 4.47
N ALA A 192 -45.71 -4.02 3.65
CA ALA A 192 -44.91 -2.83 3.36
C ALA A 192 -44.62 -2.05 4.67
N VAL A 193 -43.38 -1.56 4.81
CA VAL A 193 -43.04 -0.61 5.87
C VAL A 193 -43.66 0.73 5.47
N ILE A 194 -44.72 1.11 6.18
CA ILE A 194 -45.26 2.45 6.05
C ILE A 194 -44.41 3.30 6.96
N ASP A 195 -43.52 4.10 6.40
CA ASP A 195 -42.99 5.24 7.11
C ASP A 195 -44.17 6.15 7.41
N SER A 196 -44.65 6.14 8.63
CA SER A 196 -45.52 7.20 9.13
C SER A 196 -44.67 8.46 9.15
N VAL A 197 -44.74 9.22 8.07
CA VAL A 197 -44.28 10.59 8.04
C VAL A 197 -45.17 11.33 9.04
N VAL A 198 -44.69 11.49 10.24
CA VAL A 198 -45.16 12.56 11.12
C VAL A 198 -44.66 13.83 10.42
N ASP A 199 -45.57 14.55 9.77
CA ASP A 199 -45.34 15.92 9.32
C ASP A 199 -45.05 16.77 10.59
N ILE A 200 -43.79 16.81 10.99
CA ILE A 200 -43.26 17.88 11.76
C ILE A 200 -42.90 18.95 10.74
N GLU A 201 -43.72 20.01 10.68
CA GLU A 201 -43.30 21.28 10.08
C GLU A 201 -41.95 21.66 10.71
N GLN A 202 -40.86 21.20 10.12
CA GLN A 202 -39.55 21.73 10.38
C GLN A 202 -39.33 22.85 9.36
N THR A 203 -39.33 24.07 9.88
CA THR A 203 -38.72 25.23 9.29
C THR A 203 -37.41 24.80 8.59
N GLU A 204 -37.36 24.99 7.27
CA GLU A 204 -36.17 24.73 6.48
C GLU A 204 -34.97 25.48 7.02
N THR A 205 -34.18 24.86 7.86
CA THR A 205 -32.75 25.08 7.80
C THR A 205 -32.25 24.12 6.72
N ILE A 206 -31.89 24.67 5.60
CA ILE A 206 -31.14 23.97 4.56
C ILE A 206 -29.83 23.53 5.20
N ASP A 207 -29.88 22.38 5.84
CA ASP A 207 -28.69 21.61 6.13
C ASP A 207 -28.28 20.99 4.78
N THR A 208 -27.40 21.69 4.08
CA THR A 208 -26.64 21.10 3.01
C THR A 208 -25.78 20.01 3.66
N THR A 209 -26.37 18.86 3.89
CA THR A 209 -25.60 17.62 3.99
C THR A 209 -24.92 17.50 2.65
N ILE A 210 -23.67 17.96 2.62
CA ILE A 210 -22.72 17.60 1.59
C ILE A 210 -22.78 16.07 1.58
N VAL A 211 -23.46 15.51 0.59
CA VAL A 211 -23.33 14.10 0.25
C VAL A 211 -21.83 13.94 0.11
N ASP A 212 -21.23 13.22 1.03
CA ASP A 212 -19.79 13.00 1.05
C ASP A 212 -19.49 12.16 -0.20
N SER A 213 -19.17 12.87 -1.31
CA SER A 213 -18.96 12.31 -2.65
C SER A 213 -17.72 11.41 -2.73
N ASN A 214 -17.19 11.02 -1.57
CA ASN A 214 -16.03 10.17 -1.39
C ASN A 214 -16.41 8.74 -0.97
N ASP A 215 -17.67 8.36 -1.02
CA ASP A 215 -18.05 6.98 -0.72
C ASP A 215 -17.54 6.07 -1.84
N LEU A 216 -16.84 5.03 -1.46
CA LEU A 216 -16.39 4.01 -2.39
C LEU A 216 -17.61 3.33 -3.00
N VAL A 217 -17.79 3.51 -4.32
CA VAL A 217 -18.83 2.75 -5.05
C VAL A 217 -18.40 1.29 -5.08
N PHE A 218 -19.11 0.47 -4.31
CA PHE A 218 -18.75 -0.93 -4.17
C PHE A 218 -19.41 -1.78 -5.27
N PRO A 219 -18.73 -2.82 -5.80
CA PRO A 219 -19.32 -3.69 -6.81
C PRO A 219 -20.55 -4.45 -6.28
N TYR A 220 -21.49 -4.74 -7.15
CA TYR A 220 -22.66 -5.58 -6.89
C TYR A 220 -23.64 -5.06 -5.81
N GLU A 221 -23.63 -3.78 -5.49
CA GLU A 221 -24.62 -3.18 -4.59
C GLU A 221 -26.06 -3.25 -5.13
N ASP A 222 -26.21 -3.38 -6.45
CA ASP A 222 -27.52 -3.51 -7.12
C ASP A 222 -28.09 -4.94 -7.12
N GLU A 223 -27.34 -5.93 -6.62
CA GLU A 223 -27.82 -7.30 -6.53
C GLU A 223 -29.02 -7.40 -5.57
N PRO A 224 -30.13 -8.04 -5.99
CA PRO A 224 -31.35 -8.07 -5.19
C PRO A 224 -31.17 -8.60 -3.76
N ASN A 225 -30.37 -9.67 -3.58
CA ASN A 225 -30.11 -10.20 -2.23
C ASN A 225 -29.36 -9.19 -1.36
N VAL A 226 -28.43 -8.43 -1.97
CA VAL A 226 -27.66 -7.40 -1.28
C VAL A 226 -28.57 -6.26 -0.82
N GLN A 227 -29.52 -5.84 -1.65
CA GLN A 227 -30.46 -4.76 -1.33
C GLN A 227 -31.59 -5.18 -0.38
N ASN A 228 -32.07 -6.41 -0.51
CA ASN A 228 -33.26 -6.85 0.21
C ASN A 228 -32.96 -7.36 1.61
N ILE A 229 -31.81 -8.01 1.81
CA ILE A 229 -31.50 -8.73 3.06
C ILE A 229 -30.73 -7.81 3.98
N HIS A 230 -31.34 -7.42 5.09
CA HIS A 230 -30.71 -6.59 6.12
C HIS A 230 -30.05 -7.43 7.21
N ASP A 231 -30.41 -8.68 7.34
CA ASP A 231 -29.80 -9.63 8.26
C ASP A 231 -28.35 -9.94 7.89
N THR A 232 -27.48 -9.99 8.89
CA THR A 232 -26.11 -10.48 8.74
C THR A 232 -26.10 -12.01 8.88
N LEU A 233 -25.64 -12.70 7.84
CA LEU A 233 -25.45 -14.15 7.86
C LEU A 233 -24.00 -14.46 8.26
N TYR A 234 -23.77 -15.61 8.90
CA TYR A 234 -22.45 -16.03 9.36
C TYR A 234 -22.09 -17.41 8.88
N GLN A 235 -20.85 -17.56 8.40
CA GLN A 235 -20.27 -18.85 8.04
C GLN A 235 -18.85 -19.00 8.59
N LEU A 236 -18.48 -20.23 8.92
CA LEU A 236 -17.12 -20.52 9.37
C LEU A 236 -16.12 -20.37 8.22
N VAL A 237 -16.46 -20.93 7.05
CA VAL A 237 -15.53 -20.99 5.90
C VAL A 237 -16.26 -20.66 4.60
N GLN A 238 -15.66 -19.76 3.82
CA GLN A 238 -16.02 -19.54 2.42
C GLN A 238 -14.92 -20.09 1.51
N VAL A 239 -15.32 -20.76 0.45
CA VAL A 239 -14.46 -21.07 -0.70
C VAL A 239 -15.15 -20.51 -1.95
N SER A 240 -14.46 -19.62 -2.66
CA SER A 240 -15.01 -18.93 -3.83
C SER A 240 -14.10 -19.07 -5.05
N ILE A 241 -14.68 -19.30 -6.21
CA ILE A 241 -13.96 -19.24 -7.49
C ILE A 241 -14.06 -17.84 -8.09
N LEU A 242 -15.27 -17.30 -8.13
CA LEU A 242 -15.64 -15.97 -8.58
C LEU A 242 -16.75 -15.43 -7.66
N PRO A 243 -17.05 -14.13 -7.68
CA PRO A 243 -18.23 -13.59 -6.99
C PRO A 243 -19.47 -14.40 -7.28
N PHE A 244 -20.22 -14.77 -6.24
CA PHE A 244 -21.43 -15.61 -6.30
C PHE A 244 -21.23 -17.06 -6.79
N ILE A 245 -20.01 -17.47 -7.12
CA ILE A 245 -19.66 -18.84 -7.48
C ILE A 245 -18.75 -19.43 -6.41
N GLY A 246 -19.34 -20.02 -5.41
CA GLY A 246 -18.65 -20.58 -4.24
C GLY A 246 -19.63 -21.16 -3.23
N THR A 247 -19.17 -21.41 -2.01
CA THR A 247 -19.97 -22.04 -0.94
C THR A 247 -21.13 -21.20 -0.44
N ASN A 248 -21.05 -19.86 -0.56
CA ASN A 248 -22.08 -18.92 -0.10
C ASN A 248 -23.03 -18.49 -1.23
N GLU A 249 -22.76 -18.95 -2.46
CA GLU A 249 -23.58 -18.69 -3.65
C GLU A 249 -24.03 -17.21 -3.77
N ARG A 250 -25.31 -16.97 -4.09
CA ARG A 250 -25.89 -15.64 -4.27
C ARG A 250 -26.06 -14.84 -2.97
N LEU A 251 -25.88 -15.45 -1.81
CA LEU A 251 -25.94 -14.78 -0.51
C LEU A 251 -24.57 -14.27 -0.04
N SER A 252 -23.49 -14.53 -0.78
CA SER A 252 -22.12 -14.18 -0.36
C SER A 252 -21.98 -12.73 0.09
N GLY A 253 -22.63 -11.76 -0.60
CA GLY A 253 -22.61 -10.35 -0.21
C GLY A 253 -23.29 -9.99 1.13
N ASN A 254 -24.01 -10.94 1.74
CA ASN A 254 -24.67 -10.78 3.04
C ASN A 254 -24.04 -11.66 4.14
N VAL A 255 -22.98 -12.40 3.82
CA VAL A 255 -22.32 -13.35 4.72
C VAL A 255 -21.01 -12.78 5.24
N ILE A 256 -20.82 -12.84 6.56
CA ILE A 256 -19.54 -12.65 7.22
C ILE A 256 -18.92 -14.02 7.46
N ASN A 257 -17.68 -14.20 7.02
CA ASN A 257 -16.93 -15.44 7.17
C ASN A 257 -15.87 -15.33 8.25
N ASP A 258 -15.53 -16.42 8.94
CA ASP A 258 -14.32 -16.45 9.76
C ASP A 258 -13.09 -16.64 8.86
N TYR A 259 -13.17 -17.57 7.92
CA TYR A 259 -12.12 -17.90 6.98
C TYR A 259 -12.64 -17.82 5.54
N SER A 260 -11.89 -17.18 4.66
CA SER A 260 -12.25 -17.08 3.24
C SER A 260 -11.07 -17.48 2.36
N LEU A 261 -11.32 -18.34 1.37
CA LEU A 261 -10.36 -18.75 0.36
C LEU A 261 -10.94 -18.46 -1.03
N ASN A 262 -10.31 -17.54 -1.75
CA ASN A 262 -10.81 -17.02 -3.02
C ASN A 262 -9.81 -17.32 -4.14
N LEU A 263 -10.25 -17.97 -5.21
CA LEU A 263 -9.36 -18.32 -6.32
C LEU A 263 -9.13 -17.11 -7.25
N PHE A 264 -10.14 -16.71 -8.03
CA PHE A 264 -10.04 -15.55 -8.92
C PHE A 264 -10.69 -14.31 -8.31
N GLY A 265 -11.77 -14.46 -7.56
CA GLY A 265 -12.43 -13.37 -6.87
C GLY A 265 -13.33 -13.87 -5.76
N GLY A 266 -13.16 -13.33 -4.56
CA GLY A 266 -14.07 -13.48 -3.45
C GLY A 266 -14.99 -12.29 -3.35
N TYR A 267 -16.24 -12.52 -2.92
CA TYR A 267 -17.17 -11.48 -2.57
C TYR A 267 -17.88 -11.86 -1.28
N SER A 268 -17.86 -10.96 -0.29
CA SER A 268 -18.50 -11.22 0.99
C SER A 268 -19.00 -9.92 1.65
N LEU A 269 -19.80 -10.05 2.72
CA LEU A 269 -20.08 -8.92 3.59
C LEU A 269 -18.85 -8.56 4.42
N GLY A 270 -18.00 -9.54 4.75
CA GLY A 270 -16.76 -9.31 5.47
C GLY A 270 -16.09 -10.60 5.95
N THR A 271 -14.84 -10.47 6.41
CA THR A 271 -14.07 -11.58 6.96
C THR A 271 -13.48 -11.22 8.33
N ARG A 272 -13.68 -12.11 9.33
CA ARG A 272 -13.31 -11.81 10.71
C ARG A 272 -11.90 -12.25 11.09
N GLN A 273 -11.35 -13.28 10.44
CA GLN A 273 -10.04 -13.83 10.82
C GLN A 273 -9.06 -13.85 9.65
N ILE A 274 -9.20 -14.77 8.71
CA ILE A 274 -8.24 -14.91 7.62
C ILE A 274 -8.96 -14.95 6.28
N GLU A 275 -8.52 -14.10 5.38
CA GLU A 275 -8.94 -14.13 4.00
C GLU A 275 -7.73 -14.23 3.07
N LEU A 276 -7.73 -15.25 2.24
CA LEU A 276 -6.69 -15.51 1.25
C LEU A 276 -7.31 -15.51 -0.15
N GLY A 277 -6.93 -14.54 -0.97
CA GLY A 277 -7.30 -14.46 -2.37
C GLY A 277 -6.10 -14.71 -3.28
N PHE A 278 -6.23 -15.60 -4.22
CA PHE A 278 -5.17 -15.76 -5.21
C PHE A 278 -5.12 -14.57 -6.17
N PHE A 279 -6.27 -13.95 -6.46
CA PHE A 279 -6.32 -12.74 -7.30
C PHE A 279 -6.94 -11.56 -6.54
N VAL A 280 -8.25 -11.49 -6.32
CA VAL A 280 -8.92 -10.35 -5.68
C VAL A 280 -9.83 -10.79 -4.53
N ASN A 281 -9.79 -10.05 -3.43
CA ASN A 281 -10.78 -10.10 -2.35
C ASN A 281 -11.65 -8.85 -2.37
N MET A 282 -12.97 -9.02 -2.22
CA MET A 282 -13.94 -7.93 -2.18
C MET A 282 -14.89 -8.11 -1.00
N ASP A 283 -14.79 -7.24 -0.01
CA ASP A 283 -15.63 -7.24 1.19
C ASP A 283 -16.40 -5.92 1.30
N ARG A 284 -17.72 -5.97 1.31
CA ARG A 284 -18.58 -4.78 1.45
C ARG A 284 -18.46 -4.12 2.82
N GLY A 285 -18.28 -4.92 3.86
CA GLY A 285 -18.21 -4.51 5.25
C GLY A 285 -16.79 -4.53 5.80
N ASP A 286 -16.66 -4.99 7.02
CA ASP A 286 -15.42 -4.96 7.78
C ASP A 286 -14.57 -6.21 7.55
N VAL A 287 -13.25 -6.01 7.51
CA VAL A 287 -12.26 -7.09 7.50
C VAL A 287 -11.36 -6.99 8.71
N SER A 288 -11.09 -8.12 9.34
CA SER A 288 -10.25 -8.17 10.54
C SER A 288 -9.14 -9.22 10.41
N TRP A 289 -8.08 -9.04 11.19
CA TRP A 289 -6.92 -9.90 11.35
C TRP A 289 -6.00 -9.94 10.14
N LEU A 290 -6.22 -10.83 9.18
CA LEU A 290 -5.32 -11.02 8.04
C LEU A 290 -6.10 -11.13 6.73
N GLN A 291 -5.82 -10.22 5.81
CA GLN A 291 -6.32 -10.28 4.44
C GLN A 291 -5.15 -10.22 3.45
N VAL A 292 -5.07 -11.22 2.58
CA VAL A 292 -4.00 -11.30 1.57
C VAL A 292 -4.60 -11.57 0.20
N ALA A 293 -4.17 -10.81 -0.79
CA ALA A 293 -4.54 -11.03 -2.18
C ALA A 293 -3.31 -11.03 -3.10
N GLY A 294 -3.31 -11.90 -4.10
CA GLY A 294 -2.25 -11.90 -5.12
C GLY A 294 -2.25 -10.62 -5.96
N PHE A 295 -3.42 -10.06 -6.26
CA PHE A 295 -3.55 -8.80 -6.97
C PHE A 295 -4.06 -7.68 -6.06
N GLY A 296 -5.29 -7.75 -5.54
CA GLY A 296 -5.85 -6.63 -4.78
C GLY A 296 -6.90 -6.96 -3.76
N ASN A 297 -6.98 -6.13 -2.72
CA ASN A 297 -8.04 -6.13 -1.74
C ASN A 297 -8.89 -4.88 -1.89
N LEU A 298 -10.21 -5.05 -1.94
CA LEU A 298 -11.21 -4.00 -1.97
C LEU A 298 -12.15 -4.17 -0.77
N VAL A 299 -12.14 -3.22 0.15
CA VAL A 299 -12.95 -3.26 1.37
C VAL A 299 -13.81 -2.00 1.45
N GLY A 300 -15.13 -2.17 1.53
CA GLY A 300 -16.08 -1.06 1.57
C GLY A 300 -16.07 -0.30 2.89
N ARG A 301 -15.78 -0.98 4.00
CA ARG A 301 -15.78 -0.40 5.34
C ARG A 301 -14.39 -0.49 6.01
N ASN A 302 -14.35 -0.98 7.23
CA ASN A 302 -13.17 -0.88 8.08
C ASN A 302 -12.22 -2.07 7.91
N VAL A 303 -10.94 -1.79 8.08
CA VAL A 303 -9.88 -2.81 8.06
C VAL A 303 -9.10 -2.79 9.37
N TYR A 304 -8.99 -3.96 10.00
CA TYR A 304 -8.27 -4.13 11.27
C TYR A 304 -7.26 -5.27 11.17
N GLY A 305 -5.97 -4.99 11.38
CA GLY A 305 -4.92 -6.01 11.43
C GLY A 305 -3.87 -5.90 10.34
N ILE A 306 -3.75 -6.90 9.47
CA ILE A 306 -2.76 -6.93 8.39
C ILE A 306 -3.48 -7.10 7.06
N GLN A 307 -3.18 -6.23 6.11
CA GLN A 307 -3.72 -6.29 4.75
C GLN A 307 -2.56 -6.26 3.75
N ALA A 308 -2.46 -7.26 2.90
CA ALA A 308 -1.39 -7.36 1.91
C ALA A 308 -1.95 -7.65 0.51
N ALA A 309 -1.41 -6.97 -0.49
CA ALA A 309 -1.77 -7.17 -1.88
C ALA A 309 -0.53 -7.12 -2.79
N GLY A 310 -0.51 -7.96 -3.81
CA GLY A 310 0.53 -7.90 -4.82
C GLY A 310 0.50 -6.60 -5.63
N PHE A 311 -0.69 -6.01 -5.84
CA PHE A 311 -0.84 -4.74 -6.53
C PHE A 311 -1.40 -3.65 -5.62
N ALA A 312 -2.67 -3.69 -5.19
CA ALA A 312 -3.26 -2.59 -4.43
C ALA A 312 -4.23 -3.01 -3.33
N ASN A 313 -4.25 -2.21 -2.25
CA ASN A 313 -5.29 -2.21 -1.23
C ASN A 313 -6.13 -0.94 -1.35
N VAL A 314 -7.47 -1.07 -1.40
CA VAL A 314 -8.43 0.04 -1.47
C VAL A 314 -9.48 -0.12 -0.38
N ASN A 315 -9.60 0.84 0.53
CA ASN A 315 -10.49 0.78 1.68
C ASN A 315 -11.35 2.04 1.80
N GLY A 316 -12.65 1.84 1.99
CA GLY A 316 -13.63 2.92 2.14
C GLY A 316 -13.70 3.50 3.55
N GLY A 317 -13.60 2.67 4.58
CA GLY A 317 -13.75 3.04 5.98
C GLY A 317 -12.47 3.29 6.75
N GLU A 318 -12.56 3.22 8.08
CA GLU A 318 -11.41 3.36 8.97
C GLU A 318 -10.43 2.20 8.78
N THR A 319 -9.14 2.51 8.73
CA THR A 319 -8.08 1.51 8.60
C THR A 319 -7.16 1.54 9.81
N LYS A 320 -7.16 0.48 10.63
CA LYS A 320 -6.21 0.27 11.74
C LYS A 320 -5.36 -0.95 11.44
N ALA A 321 -4.38 -0.79 10.55
CA ALA A 321 -3.71 -1.93 9.97
C ALA A 321 -2.23 -1.66 9.63
N VAL A 322 -1.52 -2.76 9.41
CA VAL A 322 -0.31 -2.79 8.59
C VAL A 322 -0.72 -3.12 7.17
N GLN A 323 -0.55 -2.18 6.26
CA GLN A 323 -0.89 -2.34 4.84
C GLN A 323 0.37 -2.47 3.99
N LEU A 324 0.43 -3.50 3.19
CA LEU A 324 1.51 -3.79 2.26
C LEU A 324 0.94 -3.90 0.85
N ALA A 325 1.48 -3.15 -0.10
CA ALA A 325 1.08 -3.24 -1.49
C ALA A 325 2.29 -3.17 -2.43
N GLY A 326 2.29 -3.98 -3.47
CA GLY A 326 3.32 -3.89 -4.50
C GLY A 326 3.25 -2.57 -5.27
N PHE A 327 2.05 -2.00 -5.45
CA PHE A 327 1.87 -0.72 -6.13
C PHE A 327 1.29 0.35 -5.20
N ALA A 328 0.05 0.24 -4.71
CA ALA A 328 -0.57 1.33 -3.95
C ALA A 328 -1.47 0.89 -2.78
N ASN A 329 -1.46 1.67 -1.69
CA ASN A 329 -2.49 1.66 -0.67
C ASN A 329 -3.33 2.93 -0.77
N THR A 330 -4.66 2.80 -0.89
CA THR A 330 -5.62 3.92 -0.95
C THR A 330 -6.67 3.75 0.14
N ASN A 331 -6.79 4.74 1.02
CA ASN A 331 -7.78 4.76 2.08
C ASN A 331 -8.62 6.03 2.00
N LEU A 332 -9.94 5.86 1.98
CA LEU A 332 -10.89 6.97 1.96
C LEU A 332 -11.22 7.44 3.39
N GLY A 333 -11.17 6.53 4.36
CA GLY A 333 -11.38 6.80 5.78
C GLY A 333 -10.10 7.20 6.53
N GLU A 334 -10.24 7.39 7.85
CA GLU A 334 -9.09 7.63 8.72
C GLU A 334 -8.18 6.39 8.78
N SER A 335 -6.86 6.63 8.84
CA SER A 335 -5.88 5.56 8.85
C SER A 335 -4.98 5.63 10.08
N ARG A 336 -4.68 4.46 10.67
CA ARG A 336 -3.70 4.31 11.76
C ARG A 336 -2.86 3.07 11.54
N GLY A 337 -1.56 3.19 11.70
CA GLY A 337 -0.64 2.06 11.59
C GLY A 337 0.51 2.31 10.61
N VAL A 338 0.80 1.31 9.79
CA VAL A 338 1.92 1.36 8.85
C VAL A 338 1.43 1.08 7.44
N GLN A 339 1.81 1.91 6.49
CA GLN A 339 1.52 1.72 5.08
C GLN A 339 2.81 1.65 4.28
N VAL A 340 3.01 0.58 3.55
CA VAL A 340 4.16 0.40 2.66
C VAL A 340 3.64 0.09 1.27
N ALA A 341 4.08 0.87 0.29
CA ALA A 341 3.73 0.68 -1.11
C ALA A 341 4.96 0.82 -2.02
N GLY A 342 5.02 0.01 -3.06
CA GLY A 342 6.06 0.15 -4.06
C GLY A 342 5.98 1.48 -4.82
N PHE A 343 4.77 2.00 -5.06
CA PHE A 343 4.57 3.26 -5.74
C PHE A 343 3.98 4.34 -4.81
N ALA A 344 2.74 4.24 -4.33
CA ALA A 344 2.12 5.32 -3.59
C ALA A 344 1.23 4.87 -2.41
N ASN A 345 1.21 5.68 -1.33
CA ASN A 345 0.18 5.63 -0.32
C ASN A 345 -0.67 6.89 -0.39
N THR A 346 -1.99 6.73 -0.49
CA THR A 346 -2.97 7.83 -0.54
C THR A 346 -3.99 7.70 0.57
N ASN A 347 -4.15 8.73 1.39
CA ASN A 347 -5.19 8.82 2.41
C ASN A 347 -6.00 10.09 2.19
N LEU A 348 -7.32 9.94 2.02
CA LEU A 348 -8.23 11.08 1.84
C LEU A 348 -8.70 11.69 3.15
N LYS A 349 -8.36 11.06 4.28
CA LYS A 349 -8.55 11.60 5.64
C LYS A 349 -7.25 11.48 6.43
N SER A 350 -7.29 11.72 7.73
CA SER A 350 -6.11 11.73 8.60
C SER A 350 -5.37 10.39 8.60
N MET A 351 -4.04 10.46 8.70
CA MET A 351 -3.16 9.30 8.88
C MET A 351 -2.32 9.45 10.14
N ASN A 352 -2.40 8.47 11.05
CA ASN A 352 -1.59 8.41 12.26
C ASN A 352 -0.67 7.18 12.23
N GLY A 353 0.61 7.39 11.93
CA GLY A 353 1.57 6.30 11.84
C GLY A 353 2.67 6.55 10.83
N VAL A 354 3.08 5.51 10.11
CA VAL A 354 4.21 5.57 9.18
C VAL A 354 3.76 5.23 7.76
N GLN A 355 4.12 6.07 6.81
CA GLN A 355 3.93 5.83 5.39
C GLN A 355 5.27 5.72 4.69
N VAL A 356 5.48 4.65 3.95
CA VAL A 356 6.67 4.43 3.13
C VAL A 356 6.23 4.14 1.70
N ALA A 357 6.69 4.92 0.76
CA ALA A 357 6.37 4.73 -0.66
C ALA A 357 7.63 4.84 -1.53
N GLY A 358 7.70 4.03 -2.57
CA GLY A 358 8.78 4.17 -3.55
C GLY A 358 8.70 5.50 -4.33
N PHE A 359 7.48 6.01 -4.57
CA PHE A 359 7.27 7.26 -5.31
C PHE A 359 6.68 8.36 -4.41
N SER A 360 5.44 8.24 -3.93
CA SER A 360 4.79 9.34 -3.23
C SER A 360 3.87 8.91 -2.09
N ASN A 361 3.85 9.71 -1.01
CA ASN A 361 2.79 9.67 0.01
C ASN A 361 1.94 10.94 -0.10
N VAL A 362 0.61 10.77 -0.17
CA VAL A 362 -0.36 11.87 -0.19
C VAL A 362 -1.36 11.65 0.95
N THR A 363 -1.54 12.67 1.79
CA THR A 363 -2.50 12.60 2.89
C THR A 363 -3.27 13.91 3.03
N ILE A 364 -4.58 13.79 3.15
CA ILE A 364 -5.50 14.91 3.40
C ILE A 364 -6.00 14.81 4.85
N GLY A 365 -6.13 15.94 5.52
CA GLY A 365 -6.53 16.01 6.93
C GLY A 365 -5.34 16.09 7.90
N ASN A 366 -5.65 16.25 9.18
CA ASN A 366 -4.63 16.43 10.21
C ASN A 366 -3.96 15.09 10.54
N SER A 367 -2.64 15.02 10.44
CA SER A 367 -1.92 13.76 10.51
C SER A 367 -0.73 13.79 11.45
N ARG A 368 -0.26 12.60 11.85
CA ARG A 368 0.87 12.45 12.78
C ARG A 368 1.70 11.22 12.43
N GLY A 369 3.04 11.38 12.50
CA GLY A 369 3.95 10.24 12.34
C GLY A 369 5.11 10.54 11.38
N ALA A 370 5.42 9.61 10.48
CA ALA A 370 6.49 9.76 9.51
C ALA A 370 6.01 9.45 8.09
N GLN A 371 6.42 10.28 7.13
CA GLN A 371 6.22 10.04 5.71
C GLN A 371 7.58 9.94 5.02
N ILE A 372 7.85 8.83 4.38
CA ILE A 372 9.10 8.55 3.66
C ILE A 372 8.75 8.19 2.22
N ALA A 373 9.28 8.94 1.26
CA ALA A 373 9.02 8.71 -0.15
C ALA A 373 10.29 8.82 -1.00
N GLY A 374 10.37 8.02 -2.05
CA GLY A 374 11.46 8.16 -3.02
C GLY A 374 11.41 9.48 -3.78
N LEU A 375 10.23 10.01 -4.09
CA LEU A 375 10.06 11.27 -4.80
C LEU A 375 9.47 12.36 -3.92
N SER A 376 8.22 12.22 -3.44
CA SER A 376 7.50 13.31 -2.79
C SER A 376 6.60 12.89 -1.65
N ASN A 377 6.50 13.75 -0.62
CA ASN A 377 5.44 13.69 0.38
C ASN A 377 4.57 14.95 0.28
N VAL A 378 3.25 14.76 0.23
CA VAL A 378 2.25 15.83 0.21
C VAL A 378 1.30 15.65 1.38
N GLN A 379 1.22 16.67 2.21
CA GLN A 379 0.33 16.74 3.36
C GLN A 379 -0.57 17.97 3.24
N VAL A 380 -1.88 17.72 3.17
CA VAL A 380 -2.90 18.76 3.25
C VAL A 380 -3.51 18.74 4.65
N GLY A 381 -3.36 19.85 5.38
CA GLY A 381 -3.75 19.96 6.80
C GLY A 381 -2.53 19.98 7.74
N ASP A 382 -2.81 20.03 9.04
CA ASP A 382 -1.77 20.06 10.08
C ASP A 382 -1.03 18.72 10.17
N TYR A 383 0.28 18.78 10.33
CA TYR A 383 1.13 17.60 10.44
C TYR A 383 2.05 17.65 11.67
N ARG A 384 2.13 16.52 12.39
CA ARG A 384 3.10 16.35 13.48
C ARG A 384 4.02 15.18 13.17
N GLY A 385 5.28 15.49 12.85
CA GLY A 385 6.24 14.44 12.54
C GLY A 385 7.20 14.84 11.43
N SER A 386 7.86 13.88 10.82
CA SER A 386 8.89 14.13 9.83
C SER A 386 8.50 13.66 8.44
N GLN A 387 8.80 14.48 7.45
CA GLN A 387 8.70 14.15 6.03
C GLN A 387 10.11 14.02 5.45
N ILE A 388 10.39 12.87 4.82
CA ILE A 388 11.67 12.59 4.15
C ILE A 388 11.36 12.19 2.71
N ALA A 389 11.90 12.93 1.76
CA ALA A 389 11.67 12.66 0.34
C ALA A 389 12.96 12.79 -0.48
N GLY A 390 13.05 12.04 -1.57
CA GLY A 390 14.15 12.19 -2.51
C GLY A 390 14.15 13.56 -3.20
N LEU A 391 12.98 14.10 -3.59
CA LEU A 391 12.91 15.40 -4.24
C LEU A 391 12.18 16.46 -3.42
N THR A 392 10.91 16.22 -3.02
CA THR A 392 10.09 17.30 -2.45
C THR A 392 9.25 16.89 -1.25
N ASN A 393 9.13 17.78 -0.26
CA ASN A 393 8.10 17.71 0.77
C ASN A 393 7.22 18.95 0.73
N ILE A 394 5.90 18.75 0.74
CA ILE A 394 4.90 19.83 0.71
C ILE A 394 3.95 19.64 1.88
N ALA A 395 3.82 20.68 2.72
CA ALA A 395 2.81 20.77 3.77
C ALA A 395 2.05 22.09 3.65
N THR A 396 0.72 22.01 3.44
CA THR A 396 -0.09 23.21 3.14
C THR A 396 -0.46 24.01 4.38
N GLU A 397 -0.38 23.40 5.58
CA GLU A 397 -0.73 24.04 6.84
C GLU A 397 0.44 24.00 7.82
N LYS A 398 0.22 23.72 9.08
CA LYS A 398 1.24 23.67 10.11
C LYS A 398 1.97 22.33 10.10
N ILE A 399 3.29 22.37 10.08
CA ILE A 399 4.13 21.20 10.35
C ILE A 399 4.90 21.38 11.67
N SER A 400 4.70 20.45 12.60
CA SER A 400 5.45 20.36 13.85
C SER A 400 6.42 19.19 13.76
N GLY A 401 7.59 19.44 13.16
CA GLY A 401 8.61 18.45 12.86
C GLY A 401 9.49 18.90 11.70
N SER A 402 10.20 17.96 11.10
CA SER A 402 11.22 18.28 10.10
C SER A 402 10.81 17.85 8.70
N GLN A 403 11.23 18.63 7.70
CA GLN A 403 11.16 18.27 6.29
C GLN A 403 12.58 18.10 5.74
N ILE A 404 12.88 16.97 5.19
CA ILE A 404 14.20 16.64 4.63
C ILE A 404 14.00 16.20 3.18
N SER A 405 14.59 16.89 2.23
CA SER A 405 14.57 16.55 0.81
C SER A 405 15.88 16.96 0.14
N VAL A 406 16.15 16.39 -1.03
CA VAL A 406 17.30 16.85 -1.81
C VAL A 406 17.02 18.21 -2.45
N LEU A 407 15.82 18.41 -3.00
CA LEU A 407 15.55 19.58 -3.83
C LEU A 407 14.73 20.65 -3.09
N PHE A 408 13.50 20.34 -2.68
CA PHE A 408 12.56 21.37 -2.26
C PHE A 408 11.69 20.97 -1.06
N ASN A 409 11.67 21.83 -0.03
CA ASN A 409 10.74 21.74 1.09
C ASN A 409 9.81 22.96 1.10
N HIS A 410 8.52 22.71 1.16
CA HIS A 410 7.49 23.72 1.34
C HIS A 410 6.66 23.44 2.59
N GLY A 411 6.55 24.44 3.47
CA GLY A 411 5.65 24.39 4.61
C GLY A 411 5.09 25.76 4.94
N ARG A 412 3.79 25.87 5.19
CA ARG A 412 3.19 27.16 5.53
C ARG A 412 3.69 27.66 6.90
N ARG A 413 3.52 26.87 7.95
CA ARG A 413 3.99 27.16 9.31
C ARG A 413 4.84 26.02 9.82
N VAL A 414 6.14 26.15 9.76
CA VAL A 414 7.09 25.10 10.15
C VAL A 414 7.61 25.34 11.56
N GLN A 415 7.39 24.40 12.47
CA GLN A 415 7.92 24.44 13.85
C GLN A 415 9.15 23.56 14.04
N GLY A 416 9.84 23.22 12.99
CA GLY A 416 11.03 22.37 13.01
C GLY A 416 12.04 22.83 11.98
N THR A 417 12.84 21.89 11.50
CA THR A 417 13.93 22.14 10.56
C THR A 417 13.53 21.74 9.15
N GLN A 418 13.92 22.56 8.18
CA GLN A 418 13.87 22.20 6.75
C GLN A 418 15.30 22.00 6.23
N ILE A 419 15.56 20.86 5.61
CA ILE A 419 16.86 20.52 5.00
C ILE A 419 16.62 20.18 3.54
N GLY A 420 17.17 20.99 2.63
CA GLY A 420 17.02 20.80 1.18
C GLY A 420 17.69 21.92 0.41
N LEU A 421 17.93 21.71 -0.88
CA LEU A 421 18.55 22.74 -1.72
C LEU A 421 17.79 24.07 -1.63
N ILE A 422 16.45 24.00 -1.71
CA ILE A 422 15.55 25.15 -1.57
C ILE A 422 14.53 24.86 -0.47
N ASN A 423 14.45 25.75 0.53
CA ASN A 423 13.46 25.69 1.59
C ASN A 423 12.55 26.92 1.54
N TYR A 424 11.24 26.68 1.58
CA TYR A 424 10.25 27.75 1.64
C TYR A 424 9.27 27.57 2.80
N ALA A 425 9.07 28.64 3.56
CA ALA A 425 8.06 28.69 4.61
C ALA A 425 7.47 30.11 4.75
N ASP A 426 6.17 30.23 5.13
CA ASP A 426 5.66 31.53 5.57
C ASP A 426 6.24 31.94 6.92
N THR A 427 6.28 30.96 7.86
CA THR A 427 6.93 31.13 9.17
C THR A 427 7.75 29.90 9.51
N LEU A 428 8.94 30.09 10.08
CA LEU A 428 9.84 29.02 10.49
C LEU A 428 10.33 29.24 11.92
N GLY A 429 10.05 28.31 12.81
CA GLY A 429 10.49 28.33 14.21
C GLY A 429 11.87 27.68 14.43
N GLY A 430 12.27 26.79 13.56
CA GLY A 430 13.55 26.07 13.57
C GLY A 430 14.60 26.68 12.64
N VAL A 431 15.34 25.80 11.97
CA VAL A 431 16.50 26.16 11.13
C VAL A 431 16.29 25.66 9.70
N PRO A 432 16.40 26.53 8.68
CA PRO A 432 16.42 26.09 7.29
C PRO A 432 17.88 25.87 6.84
N ILE A 433 18.20 24.66 6.43
CA ILE A 433 19.52 24.29 5.92
C ILE A 433 19.41 24.02 4.42
N GLY A 434 20.05 24.86 3.61
CA GLY A 434 20.04 24.71 2.17
C GLY A 434 20.78 25.83 1.45
N LEU A 435 20.85 25.74 0.13
CA LEU A 435 21.45 26.80 -0.69
C LEU A 435 20.61 28.08 -0.62
N LEU A 436 19.29 27.95 -0.74
CA LEU A 436 18.34 29.06 -0.69
C LEU A 436 17.20 28.74 0.28
N SER A 437 17.04 29.60 1.29
CA SER A 437 16.00 29.42 2.31
C SER A 437 15.14 30.67 2.40
N ILE A 438 13.93 30.61 1.83
CA ILE A 438 12.99 31.74 1.79
C ILE A 438 11.95 31.54 2.89
N VAL A 439 12.03 32.35 3.94
CA VAL A 439 11.06 32.38 5.03
C VAL A 439 10.35 33.73 5.00
N LYS A 440 9.09 33.79 4.57
CA LYS A 440 8.34 35.04 4.31
C LYS A 440 8.37 36.03 5.49
N SER A 441 8.22 35.54 6.72
CA SER A 441 8.35 36.35 7.94
C SER A 441 9.76 36.30 8.54
N GLY A 442 10.76 35.83 7.80
CA GLY A 442 12.11 35.52 8.28
C GLY A 442 13.08 36.67 8.16
N TYR A 443 14.33 36.31 7.86
CA TYR A 443 15.45 37.24 7.71
C TYR A 443 15.90 37.25 6.25
N HIS A 444 15.60 38.38 5.57
CA HIS A 444 16.02 38.63 4.21
C HIS A 444 16.73 39.96 4.17
N LYS A 445 17.95 40.00 3.65
CA LYS A 445 18.73 41.21 3.49
C LYS A 445 19.50 41.16 2.18
N ILE A 446 19.48 42.27 1.48
CA ILE A 446 20.48 42.58 0.45
C ILE A 446 21.56 43.33 1.16
N GLU A 447 22.80 42.87 1.09
CA GLU A 447 23.96 43.47 1.70
C GLU A 447 24.89 44.01 0.61
N LEU A 448 25.19 45.28 0.66
CA LEU A 448 26.28 45.92 -0.08
C LEU A 448 27.41 46.16 0.91
N SER A 449 28.60 45.64 0.65
CA SER A 449 29.70 45.74 1.60
C SER A 449 31.03 45.93 0.91
N ALA A 450 31.98 46.45 1.68
CA ALA A 450 33.38 46.60 1.32
C ALA A 450 34.29 45.99 2.40
N ASP A 451 35.34 45.36 1.98
CA ASP A 451 36.40 44.85 2.85
C ASP A 451 37.79 45.19 2.25
N GLU A 452 38.85 44.80 2.91
CA GLU A 452 40.21 45.08 2.51
C GLU A 452 40.65 44.40 1.21
N VAL A 453 39.89 43.37 0.74
CA VAL A 453 40.21 42.65 -0.49
C VAL A 453 39.30 43.09 -1.64
N PHE A 454 37.99 43.10 -1.41
CA PHE A 454 36.99 43.48 -2.40
C PHE A 454 36.26 44.76 -1.97
N TYR A 455 36.41 45.81 -2.76
CA TYR A 455 35.81 47.10 -2.50
C TYR A 455 34.31 47.16 -2.73
N THR A 456 33.80 46.17 -3.49
CA THR A 456 32.35 46.02 -3.73
C THR A 456 31.96 44.56 -3.61
N ASN A 457 31.21 44.25 -2.58
CA ASN A 457 30.60 42.93 -2.39
C ASN A 457 29.08 43.07 -2.33
N LEU A 458 28.37 42.21 -3.03
CA LEU A 458 26.94 42.06 -2.95
C LEU A 458 26.62 40.70 -2.33
N ALA A 459 25.73 40.67 -1.33
CA ALA A 459 25.28 39.44 -0.75
C ALA A 459 23.75 39.43 -0.59
N PHE A 460 23.13 38.32 -0.91
CA PHE A 460 21.73 38.03 -0.60
C PHE A 460 21.68 37.09 0.58
N ARG A 461 21.18 37.57 1.72
CA ARG A 461 20.99 36.81 2.97
C ARG A 461 19.56 36.36 3.06
N SER A 462 19.33 35.07 3.36
CA SER A 462 18.00 34.48 3.36
C SER A 462 17.86 33.35 4.40
N GLY A 463 16.75 33.31 5.10
CA GLY A 463 16.46 32.32 6.14
C GLY A 463 15.84 32.93 7.40
N VAL A 464 16.35 32.56 8.55
CA VAL A 464 15.96 33.11 9.86
C VAL A 464 17.18 33.70 10.57
N ARG A 465 16.96 34.61 11.51
CA ARG A 465 18.11 35.24 12.22
C ARG A 465 19.02 34.22 12.92
N LYS A 466 18.44 33.14 13.47
CA LYS A 466 19.22 32.07 14.11
C LYS A 466 20.10 31.29 13.14
N PHE A 467 19.72 31.26 11.87
CA PHE A 467 20.46 30.59 10.81
C PHE A 467 19.99 31.11 9.46
N HIS A 468 20.91 31.69 8.72
CA HIS A 468 20.66 32.19 7.38
C HIS A 468 21.78 31.79 6.44
N THR A 469 21.46 31.73 5.17
CA THR A 469 22.40 31.47 4.09
C THR A 469 22.68 32.74 3.34
N MET A 470 23.84 32.82 2.70
CA MET A 470 24.28 33.96 1.93
C MET A 470 24.76 33.50 0.55
N LEU A 471 24.22 34.08 -0.49
CA LEU A 471 24.80 34.03 -1.83
C LEU A 471 25.57 35.31 -2.04
N MET A 472 26.82 35.21 -2.44
CA MET A 472 27.77 36.34 -2.44
C MET A 472 28.44 36.47 -3.79
N ALA A 473 28.65 37.72 -4.21
CA ALA A 473 29.52 38.10 -5.32
C ALA A 473 30.37 39.28 -4.92
N GLY A 474 31.60 39.30 -5.30
CA GLY A 474 32.54 40.41 -5.03
C GLY A 474 33.25 40.83 -6.31
N PHE A 475 33.61 42.09 -6.37
CA PHE A 475 34.27 42.67 -7.52
C PHE A 475 35.35 43.66 -7.06
N LYS A 476 36.55 43.58 -7.69
CA LYS A 476 37.65 44.50 -7.54
C LYS A 476 38.11 44.91 -8.93
N PRO A 477 37.86 46.18 -9.36
CA PRO A 477 38.40 46.69 -10.60
C PRO A 477 39.93 46.81 -10.48
N GLN A 478 40.66 46.39 -11.48
CA GLN A 478 42.09 46.63 -11.54
C GLN A 478 42.34 47.99 -12.15
N GLN A 479 43.20 48.81 -11.53
CA GLN A 479 43.45 50.21 -11.92
C GLN A 479 44.54 50.37 -12.97
N SER A 480 44.99 49.29 -13.62
CA SER A 480 46.07 49.37 -14.59
C SER A 480 45.59 49.82 -15.97
N LEU A 481 46.36 50.70 -16.61
CA LEU A 481 46.15 51.16 -17.99
C LEU A 481 46.56 50.09 -19.05
N ASN A 482 47.02 48.92 -18.61
CA ASN A 482 47.42 47.82 -19.51
C ASN A 482 46.22 46.95 -19.90
N PRO A 483 46.03 46.70 -21.22
CA PRO A 483 44.91 45.87 -21.70
C PRO A 483 44.92 44.42 -21.22
N SER A 484 46.03 43.95 -20.64
CA SER A 484 46.19 42.59 -20.09
C SER A 484 45.71 42.46 -18.64
N ASP A 485 45.44 43.55 -17.95
CA ASP A 485 44.98 43.53 -16.56
C ASP A 485 43.48 43.33 -16.47
N THR A 486 43.10 42.17 -16.04
CA THR A 486 41.70 41.76 -15.93
C THR A 486 41.20 41.89 -14.49
N SER A 487 39.98 42.38 -14.31
CA SER A 487 39.34 42.53 -13.00
C SER A 487 39.25 41.22 -12.23
N VAL A 488 39.39 41.27 -10.91
CA VAL A 488 39.19 40.13 -10.01
C VAL A 488 37.76 40.14 -9.51
N TRP A 489 37.11 39.00 -9.61
CA TRP A 489 35.73 38.84 -9.17
C TRP A 489 35.56 37.53 -8.41
N THR A 490 34.52 37.45 -7.57
CA THR A 490 34.23 36.29 -6.76
C THR A 490 32.73 35.97 -6.82
N PHE A 491 32.45 34.71 -6.60
CA PHE A 491 31.11 34.24 -6.20
C PHE A 491 31.27 33.21 -5.08
N GLY A 492 30.28 33.12 -4.21
CA GLY A 492 30.43 32.23 -3.08
C GLY A 492 29.16 32.05 -2.27
N TYR A 493 29.27 31.21 -1.30
CA TYR A 493 28.22 30.82 -0.40
C TYR A 493 28.68 30.99 1.05
N GLY A 494 27.74 31.36 1.93
CA GLY A 494 28.04 31.49 3.34
C GLY A 494 26.84 31.12 4.22
N LEU A 495 27.17 30.88 5.48
CA LEU A 495 26.22 30.59 6.56
C LEU A 495 26.41 31.65 7.64
N GLY A 496 25.32 32.06 8.28
CA GLY A 496 25.41 33.04 9.35
C GLY A 496 24.35 32.82 10.43
N THR A 497 24.65 33.39 11.59
CA THR A 497 23.73 33.47 12.72
C THR A 497 23.76 34.86 13.32
N ALA A 498 22.60 35.36 13.73
CA ALA A 498 22.45 36.67 14.34
C ALA A 498 21.75 36.56 15.68
N ARG A 499 22.41 37.05 16.72
CA ARG A 499 21.85 37.11 18.08
C ARG A 499 21.48 38.55 18.44
N LYS A 500 20.26 38.76 18.87
CA LYS A 500 19.80 40.06 19.33
C LYS A 500 20.45 40.41 20.68
N LEU A 501 21.14 41.55 20.75
CA LEU A 501 21.72 42.09 21.98
C LEU A 501 20.80 43.15 22.60
N THR A 502 20.34 44.13 21.78
CA THR A 502 19.39 45.16 22.20
C THR A 502 18.26 45.31 21.16
N ARG A 503 17.37 46.30 21.30
CA ARG A 503 16.31 46.55 20.31
C ARG A 503 16.84 46.94 18.92
N TRP A 504 18.02 47.54 18.86
CA TRP A 504 18.64 48.09 17.65
C TRP A 504 20.01 47.49 17.33
N LEU A 505 20.55 46.56 18.16
CA LEU A 505 21.86 45.99 18.00
C LEU A 505 21.80 44.45 17.97
N TYR A 506 22.48 43.86 16.97
CA TYR A 506 22.64 42.42 16.82
C TYR A 506 24.15 42.09 16.73
N LEU A 507 24.50 40.92 17.24
CA LEU A 507 25.80 40.30 17.02
C LEU A 507 25.61 39.24 15.94
N ASP A 508 26.35 39.38 14.85
CA ASP A 508 26.30 38.43 13.73
C ASP A 508 27.65 37.69 13.65
N LEU A 509 27.54 36.39 13.38
CA LEU A 509 28.66 35.49 13.11
C LEU A 509 28.38 34.84 11.75
N ASP A 510 29.28 35.08 10.79
CA ASP A 510 29.18 34.58 9.44
C ASP A 510 30.40 33.76 9.05
N LEU A 511 30.21 32.68 8.34
CA LEU A 511 31.25 31.90 7.69
C LEU A 511 30.96 31.86 6.21
N SER A 512 31.91 32.14 5.36
CA SER A 512 31.73 32.14 3.92
C SER A 512 32.94 31.57 3.18
N SER A 513 32.69 31.00 2.02
CA SER A 513 33.69 30.55 1.07
C SER A 513 33.36 31.10 -0.29
N GLN A 514 34.31 31.76 -0.94
CA GLN A 514 34.14 32.45 -2.22
C GLN A 514 35.22 31.96 -3.18
N HIS A 515 34.81 31.58 -4.37
CA HIS A 515 35.73 31.23 -5.44
C HIS A 515 36.22 32.52 -6.12
N VAL A 516 37.53 32.71 -6.19
CA VAL A 516 38.17 33.91 -6.74
C VAL A 516 38.61 33.65 -8.17
N ASN A 517 38.25 34.55 -9.07
CA ASN A 517 38.57 34.49 -10.49
C ASN A 517 39.23 35.77 -10.95
N LYS A 518 40.13 35.69 -11.96
CA LYS A 518 40.74 36.83 -12.65
C LYS A 518 40.31 36.79 -14.12
N GLY A 519 39.51 37.76 -14.56
CA GLY A 519 38.93 37.78 -15.90
C GLY A 519 37.99 36.64 -16.17
N SER A 520 38.46 35.53 -16.71
CA SER A 520 37.67 34.33 -16.97
C SER A 520 37.48 33.48 -15.72
N PHE A 521 36.51 32.57 -15.77
CA PHE A 521 36.29 31.55 -14.74
C PHE A 521 37.45 30.55 -14.72
N THR A 522 37.97 30.25 -13.54
CA THR A 522 39.02 29.26 -13.33
C THR A 522 38.50 28.01 -12.64
N ASN A 523 38.91 26.83 -13.12
CA ASN A 523 38.66 25.56 -12.44
C ASN A 523 39.72 25.22 -11.37
N ALA A 524 40.77 26.07 -11.22
CA ALA A 524 41.80 25.86 -10.21
C ALA A 524 41.26 26.15 -8.81
N LEU A 525 41.81 25.48 -7.80
CA LEU A 525 41.50 25.77 -6.41
C LEU A 525 41.93 27.22 -6.09
N SER A 526 40.95 28.08 -5.81
CA SER A 526 41.15 29.52 -5.49
C SER A 526 40.01 29.97 -4.61
N LEU A 527 40.09 29.63 -3.31
CA LEU A 527 39.01 29.84 -2.34
C LEU A 527 39.40 30.86 -1.27
N LEU A 528 38.64 31.92 -1.19
CA LEU A 528 38.71 32.91 -0.10
C LEU A 528 37.65 32.57 0.93
N ASN A 529 38.11 32.06 2.06
CA ASN A 529 37.26 31.72 3.21
C ASN A 529 37.31 32.88 4.22
N LYS A 530 36.15 33.29 4.73
CA LYS A 530 36.02 34.37 5.69
C LYS A 530 35.18 33.95 6.89
N ALA A 531 35.71 34.15 8.10
CA ALA A 531 34.96 34.16 9.33
C ALA A 531 34.75 35.62 9.74
N TYR A 532 33.52 36.08 9.84
CA TYR A 532 33.14 37.45 10.11
C TYR A 532 32.37 37.57 11.41
N VAL A 533 32.85 38.40 12.30
CA VAL A 533 32.19 38.76 13.57
C VAL A 533 31.86 40.25 13.49
N CYS A 534 30.59 40.61 13.53
CA CYS A 534 30.17 41.99 13.39
C CYS A 534 29.02 42.40 14.31
N LEU A 535 28.94 43.70 14.52
CA LEU A 535 27.82 44.38 15.14
C LEU A 535 26.94 44.97 14.04
N ASP A 536 25.68 44.58 14.00
CA ASP A 536 24.67 45.05 13.06
C ASP A 536 23.73 46.03 13.76
N PHE A 537 23.83 47.30 13.38
CA PHE A 537 23.09 48.43 13.92
C PHE A 537 21.83 48.68 13.11
N GLN A 538 20.67 48.30 13.62
CA GLN A 538 19.38 48.51 12.97
C GLN A 538 18.96 49.98 13.05
N VAL A 539 19.26 50.76 12.03
CA VAL A 539 18.99 52.22 11.96
C VAL A 539 17.51 52.49 11.65
N ALA A 540 16.92 51.70 10.75
CA ALA A 540 15.52 51.79 10.39
C ALA A 540 14.93 50.37 10.20
N LYS A 541 13.62 50.30 10.07
CA LYS A 541 12.89 48.99 9.96
C LYS A 541 13.47 48.10 8.86
N LYS A 542 13.92 48.70 7.76
CA LYS A 542 14.42 47.99 6.56
C LYS A 542 15.89 48.31 6.24
N PHE A 543 16.59 49.04 7.13
CA PHE A 543 17.96 49.45 6.88
C PHE A 543 18.82 49.25 8.14
N SER A 544 20.01 48.65 7.95
CA SER A 544 21.00 48.52 9.00
C SER A 544 22.41 48.69 8.47
N ILE A 545 23.32 49.05 9.36
CA ILE A 545 24.76 49.20 9.11
C ILE A 545 25.48 48.15 9.96
N ALA A 546 26.27 47.32 9.30
CA ALA A 546 27.06 46.30 10.01
C ALA A 546 28.55 46.57 9.84
N THR A 547 29.29 46.46 10.93
CA THR A 547 30.75 46.59 10.91
C THR A 547 31.39 45.58 11.86
N GLY A 548 32.57 45.11 11.51
CA GLY A 548 33.27 44.14 12.32
C GLY A 548 34.58 43.65 11.72
N ILE A 549 35.13 42.64 12.36
CA ILE A 549 36.43 42.04 12.00
C ILE A 549 36.23 40.76 11.22
N THR A 550 37.11 40.49 10.27
CA THR A 550 37.18 39.25 9.51
C THR A 550 38.49 38.52 9.80
N LEU A 551 38.41 37.20 9.92
CA LEU A 551 39.55 36.32 9.75
C LEU A 551 39.44 35.70 8.37
N ASN A 552 40.42 35.98 7.52
CA ASN A 552 40.42 35.52 6.14
C ASN A 552 41.44 34.40 5.96
N GLY A 553 41.11 33.44 5.12
CA GLY A 553 41.98 32.34 4.73
C GLY A 553 41.89 32.10 3.22
N PHE A 554 42.95 32.39 2.49
CA PHE A 554 43.00 32.21 1.06
C PHE A 554 43.72 30.91 0.71
N LEU A 555 43.02 29.97 0.15
CA LEU A 555 43.48 28.64 -0.22
C LEU A 555 43.63 28.56 -1.73
N THR A 556 44.86 28.38 -2.22
CA THR A 556 45.16 28.40 -3.65
C THR A 556 46.11 27.31 -4.06
N ARG A 557 46.13 26.95 -5.36
CA ARG A 557 47.17 26.15 -5.97
C ARG A 557 48.39 26.99 -6.28
N THR A 558 49.57 26.58 -5.82
CA THR A 558 50.88 27.27 -6.03
C THR A 558 51.38 27.14 -7.46
N THR A 559 50.99 26.10 -8.19
CA THR A 559 51.45 25.81 -9.57
C THR A 559 50.62 26.49 -10.65
N TYR A 560 49.59 27.27 -10.28
CA TYR A 560 48.69 27.91 -11.22
C TYR A 560 49.23 29.26 -11.69
N SER A 561 49.54 29.40 -12.98
CA SER A 561 50.23 30.57 -13.55
C SER A 561 49.35 31.84 -13.60
N GLU A 562 48.01 31.73 -13.49
CA GLU A 562 47.06 32.86 -13.48
C GLU A 562 46.56 33.20 -12.07
N TYR A 563 47.43 33.14 -11.09
CA TYR A 563 47.13 33.41 -9.70
C TYR A 563 46.49 34.79 -9.52
N PRO A 564 45.28 34.94 -8.97
CA PRO A 564 44.68 36.26 -8.78
C PRO A 564 45.44 37.04 -7.70
N GLU A 565 46.02 38.17 -8.06
CA GLU A 565 46.67 39.08 -7.12
C GLU A 565 45.58 39.75 -6.26
N LEU A 566 45.44 39.31 -5.01
CA LEU A 566 44.47 39.90 -4.08
C LEU A 566 44.93 41.24 -3.51
N PHE A 567 46.25 41.47 -3.39
CA PHE A 567 46.84 42.56 -2.65
C PHE A 567 47.62 43.56 -3.53
N THR A 568 46.95 44.10 -4.54
CA THR A 568 47.60 45.10 -5.44
C THR A 568 47.77 46.45 -4.78
N ASP A 569 46.82 46.90 -3.95
CA ASP A 569 46.78 48.26 -3.40
C ASP A 569 47.09 48.32 -1.90
N TYR A 570 46.83 47.24 -1.18
CA TYR A 570 47.07 47.11 0.25
C TYR A 570 47.42 45.67 0.60
N THR A 571 48.55 45.47 1.23
CA THR A 571 48.98 44.16 1.73
C THR A 571 48.70 44.06 3.23
N PRO A 572 47.72 43.33 3.69
CA PRO A 572 47.48 43.15 5.11
C PRO A 572 48.62 42.38 5.76
N ARG A 573 48.74 42.52 7.07
CA ARG A 573 49.73 41.74 7.84
C ARG A 573 49.31 40.26 7.77
N ILE A 574 50.05 39.45 7.02
CA ILE A 574 49.87 38.00 6.93
C ILE A 574 50.31 37.40 8.27
N ILE A 575 49.43 36.62 8.89
CA ILE A 575 49.69 35.92 10.16
C ILE A 575 50.10 34.47 9.97
N TYR A 576 49.76 33.91 8.79
CA TYR A 576 50.11 32.55 8.42
C TYR A 576 50.25 32.46 6.89
N ASP A 577 51.34 31.86 6.40
CA ASP A 577 51.61 31.65 4.98
C ASP A 577 52.45 30.37 4.84
N GLU A 578 51.75 29.25 4.63
CA GLU A 578 52.41 27.96 4.51
C GLU A 578 51.78 27.09 3.40
N ASN A 579 52.61 26.24 2.82
CA ASN A 579 52.17 25.20 1.91
C ASN A 579 51.68 24.01 2.72
N LEU A 580 50.38 23.73 2.63
CA LEU A 580 49.74 22.57 3.29
C LEU A 580 50.22 21.26 2.65
N ASN A 581 50.51 21.28 1.35
CA ASN A 581 51.17 20.21 0.58
C ASN A 581 51.91 20.81 -0.60
N HIS A 582 52.47 19.98 -1.50
CA HIS A 582 53.29 20.46 -2.61
C HIS A 582 52.60 21.47 -3.55
N ASP A 583 51.26 21.45 -3.63
CA ASP A 583 50.48 22.23 -4.59
C ASP A 583 49.53 23.25 -3.96
N ILE A 584 49.31 23.23 -2.64
CA ILE A 584 48.28 24.05 -1.99
C ILE A 584 48.93 24.97 -0.95
N ASN A 585 48.75 26.28 -1.12
CA ASN A 585 49.15 27.31 -0.18
C ASN A 585 47.93 27.86 0.58
N LEU A 586 48.09 28.12 1.88
CA LEU A 586 47.12 28.79 2.73
C LEU A 586 47.75 30.09 3.28
N LYS A 587 47.13 31.24 2.97
CA LYS A 587 47.45 32.54 3.54
C LYS A 587 46.33 33.00 4.46
N MET A 588 46.66 33.46 5.66
CA MET A 588 45.66 33.97 6.61
C MET A 588 46.03 35.37 7.09
N TRP A 589 45.02 36.22 7.30
CA TRP A 589 45.16 37.58 7.82
C TRP A 589 43.87 38.05 8.51
N TRP A 590 44.02 39.08 9.35
CA TRP A 590 42.89 39.80 9.89
C TRP A 590 42.50 40.94 8.98
N GLY A 591 41.21 41.18 8.82
CA GLY A 591 40.64 42.27 8.04
C GLY A 591 39.46 42.91 8.75
N ALA A 592 38.85 43.86 8.07
CA ALA A 592 37.63 44.54 8.51
C ALA A 592 36.62 44.63 7.37
N LYS A 593 35.36 44.62 7.72
CA LYS A 593 34.24 44.72 6.76
C LYS A 593 33.20 45.71 7.26
N VAL A 594 32.73 46.54 6.34
CA VAL A 594 31.59 47.44 6.55
C VAL A 594 30.51 47.10 5.54
N ALA A 595 29.28 47.06 5.99
CA ALA A 595 28.13 46.63 5.18
C ALA A 595 26.89 47.50 5.41
N LEU A 596 26.18 47.78 4.33
CA LEU A 596 24.84 48.35 4.33
C LEU A 596 23.86 47.24 3.98
N ARG A 597 22.83 47.05 4.80
CA ARG A 597 21.85 46.00 4.63
C ARG A 597 20.46 46.57 4.49
N PHE A 598 19.76 46.12 3.46
CA PHE A 598 18.43 46.58 3.05
C PHE A 598 17.41 45.43 3.05
N LEU A 599 16.08 45.71 3.19
CA LEU A 599 14.86 44.85 3.25
C LEU A 599 14.30 44.56 4.61
#